data_a587837f6610132483aba0d72382a1ac
#
_entry.id   a587837f6610132483aba0d72382a1ac
#
_cell.length_a   1.000
_cell.length_b   1.000
_cell.length_c   1.000
_cell.angle_alpha   90.00
_cell.angle_beta   90.00
_cell.angle_gamma   90.00
#
_symmetry.space_group_name_H-M   'P 1'
#
loop_
_entity.id
_entity.type
_entity.pdbx_description
1 polymer ?
#
loop_
_entity_poly.entity_id
_entity_poly.type
_entity_poly.pdbx_seq_one_letter_code
_entity_poly.pdbx_strand_id
1 'polypeptide(L)'
;GVLLYQDQQTRYRTEVERKLSAVADLKVDELSRWKKERMADSNVFYRNGAFSKLASRFFQRPQDESMEKDLRSWLGRVQESYQYDRIVLFDASGEAHMIVADTKEPLSSATLQKAREVMAAGKSAFDDFRRNEHTGEIHLRIFVPILDGPSGGQPLGAVMLRIDPNTYLYPYIQRWPTPS
;
A
#
# COMPACT_ATOMS: atom_id res chain seq x y z
N GLY A 1 51.03 9.64 -24.06
CA GLY A 1 50.86 8.51 -24.89
C GLY A 1 49.56 7.75 -24.68
N VAL A 2 49.42 6.64 -25.35
CA VAL A 2 48.24 5.77 -25.34
C VAL A 2 47.89 5.25 -23.91
N LEU A 3 48.90 4.96 -23.07
CA LEU A 3 48.71 4.50 -21.71
C LEU A 3 48.08 5.55 -20.79
N LEU A 4 48.47 6.83 -20.94
CA LEU A 4 47.88 7.96 -20.20
C LEU A 4 46.41 8.18 -20.56
N TYR A 5 46.08 8.06 -21.83
CA TYR A 5 44.70 8.20 -22.33
C TYR A 5 43.81 7.09 -21.80
N GLN A 6 44.28 5.85 -21.81
CA GLN A 6 43.53 4.71 -21.24
C GLN A 6 43.34 4.83 -19.73
N ASP A 7 44.33 5.32 -19.00
CA ASP A 7 44.25 5.56 -17.57
C ASP A 7 43.22 6.64 -17.23
N GLN A 8 43.18 7.73 -17.98
CA GLN A 8 42.18 8.80 -17.82
C GLN A 8 40.79 8.31 -18.11
N GLN A 9 40.55 7.49 -19.15
CA GLN A 9 39.27 6.91 -19.45
C GLN A 9 38.80 5.96 -18.35
N THR A 10 39.69 5.15 -17.81
CA THR A 10 39.36 4.22 -16.72
C THR A 10 38.97 4.96 -15.45
N ARG A 11 39.70 6.03 -15.10
CA ARG A 11 39.36 6.88 -13.94
C ARG A 11 38.02 7.57 -14.11
N TYR A 12 37.72 8.13 -15.29
CA TYR A 12 36.45 8.77 -15.59
C TYR A 12 35.28 7.78 -15.48
N ARG A 13 35.43 6.58 -16.05
CA ARG A 13 34.41 5.52 -15.97
C ARG A 13 34.16 5.11 -14.53
N THR A 14 35.21 4.90 -13.72
CA THR A 14 35.10 4.53 -12.30
C THR A 14 34.38 5.62 -11.51
N GLU A 15 34.69 6.89 -11.78
CA GLU A 15 34.02 8.01 -11.12
C GLU A 15 32.53 8.09 -11.46
N VAL A 16 32.15 7.91 -12.73
CA VAL A 16 30.76 7.88 -13.19
C VAL A 16 30.02 6.70 -12.55
N GLU A 17 30.58 5.52 -12.55
CA GLU A 17 29.99 4.33 -11.91
C GLU A 17 29.77 4.55 -10.42
N ARG A 18 30.70 5.17 -9.73
CA ARG A 18 30.60 5.50 -8.31
C ARG A 18 29.47 6.50 -8.05
N LYS A 19 29.33 7.54 -8.87
CA LYS A 19 28.23 8.52 -8.77
C LYS A 19 26.88 7.86 -9.02
N LEU A 20 26.76 7.02 -10.05
CA LEU A 20 25.52 6.30 -10.38
C LEU A 20 25.13 5.35 -9.26
N SER A 21 26.09 4.64 -8.67
CA SER A 21 25.85 3.76 -7.52
C SER A 21 25.34 4.53 -6.30
N ALA A 22 25.96 5.67 -5.98
CA ALA A 22 25.52 6.53 -4.88
C ALA A 22 24.11 7.06 -5.07
N VAL A 23 23.73 7.47 -6.30
CA VAL A 23 22.37 7.92 -6.64
C VAL A 23 21.39 6.76 -6.50
N ALA A 24 21.75 5.56 -6.99
CA ALA A 24 20.89 4.37 -6.86
C ALA A 24 20.65 4.00 -5.40
N ASP A 25 21.69 4.04 -4.54
CA ASP A 25 21.56 3.77 -3.11
C ASP A 25 20.66 4.79 -2.41
N LEU A 26 20.80 6.08 -2.74
CA LEU A 26 19.93 7.13 -2.22
C LEU A 26 18.48 6.89 -2.61
N LYS A 27 18.23 6.46 -3.85
CA LYS A 27 16.88 6.14 -4.35
C LYS A 27 16.25 4.95 -3.64
N VAL A 28 17.02 3.91 -3.36
CA VAL A 28 16.57 2.75 -2.58
C VAL A 28 16.18 3.17 -1.18
N ASP A 29 16.97 4.00 -0.51
CA ASP A 29 16.69 4.50 0.83
C ASP A 29 15.44 5.37 0.86
N GLU A 30 15.26 6.25 -0.12
CA GLU A 30 14.05 7.08 -0.22
C GLU A 30 12.80 6.26 -0.48
N LEU A 31 12.87 5.24 -1.34
CA LEU A 31 11.76 4.33 -1.59
C LEU A 31 11.40 3.54 -0.33
N SER A 32 12.40 3.07 0.41
CA SER A 32 12.20 2.38 1.68
C SER A 32 11.52 3.28 2.72
N ARG A 33 11.93 4.54 2.79
CA ARG A 33 11.31 5.55 3.65
C ARG A 33 9.87 5.82 3.25
N TRP A 34 9.61 5.99 1.96
CA TRP A 34 8.27 6.19 1.42
C TRP A 34 7.35 5.02 1.78
N LYS A 35 7.79 3.77 1.60
CA LYS A 35 7.03 2.58 2.02
C LYS A 35 6.73 2.57 3.52
N LYS A 36 7.72 2.92 4.33
CA LYS A 36 7.57 3.00 5.78
C LYS A 36 6.56 4.05 6.20
N GLU A 37 6.55 5.21 5.55
CA GLU A 37 5.56 6.26 5.76
C GLU A 37 4.15 5.80 5.35
N ARG A 38 4.01 5.14 4.19
CA ARG A 38 2.71 4.59 3.75
C ARG A 38 2.20 3.49 4.70
N MET A 39 3.08 2.67 5.21
CA MET A 39 2.71 1.68 6.23
C MET A 39 2.28 2.36 7.54
N ALA A 40 2.95 3.44 7.93
CA ALA A 40 2.55 4.23 9.10
C ALA A 40 1.17 4.89 8.93
N ASP A 41 0.84 5.39 7.74
CA ASP A 41 -0.49 5.94 7.43
C ASP A 41 -1.60 4.91 7.65
N SER A 42 -1.32 3.63 7.38
CA SER A 42 -2.28 2.54 7.56
C SER A 42 -2.66 2.28 9.02
N ASN A 43 -1.91 2.84 9.98
CA ASN A 43 -2.19 2.72 11.40
C ASN A 43 -3.51 3.41 11.82
N VAL A 44 -4.12 4.22 10.96
CA VAL A 44 -5.49 4.73 11.17
C VAL A 44 -6.49 3.57 11.32
N PHE A 45 -6.18 2.41 10.76
CA PHE A 45 -6.99 1.19 10.87
C PHE A 45 -6.45 0.20 11.91
N TYR A 46 -5.11 0.07 11.99
CA TYR A 46 -4.47 -0.97 12.80
C TYR A 46 -4.64 -0.69 14.29
N ARG A 47 -5.19 -1.66 15.02
CA ARG A 47 -5.47 -1.57 16.46
C ARG A 47 -6.32 -0.35 16.86
N ASN A 48 -7.13 0.15 15.93
CA ASN A 48 -8.08 1.22 16.20
C ASN A 48 -9.39 0.61 16.73
N GLY A 49 -9.59 0.68 18.06
CA GLY A 49 -10.76 0.07 18.68
C GLY A 49 -12.10 0.65 18.26
N ALA A 50 -12.15 1.95 17.93
CA ALA A 50 -13.37 2.58 17.42
C ALA A 50 -13.72 2.05 16.03
N PHE A 51 -12.73 1.96 15.15
CA PHE A 51 -12.90 1.37 13.81
C PHE A 51 -13.27 -0.12 13.89
N SER A 52 -12.59 -0.89 14.74
CA SER A 52 -12.88 -2.32 14.92
C SER A 52 -14.32 -2.57 15.37
N LYS A 53 -14.84 -1.76 16.29
CA LYS A 53 -16.24 -1.85 16.74
C LYS A 53 -17.21 -1.49 15.61
N LEU A 54 -16.93 -0.45 14.86
CA LEU A 54 -17.76 -0.03 13.72
C LEU A 54 -17.80 -1.11 12.63
N ALA A 55 -16.65 -1.65 12.26
CA ALA A 55 -16.53 -2.74 11.29
C ALA A 55 -17.25 -4.01 11.77
N SER A 56 -17.08 -4.40 13.02
CA SER A 56 -17.75 -5.56 13.60
C SER A 56 -19.27 -5.43 13.56
N ARG A 57 -19.81 -4.27 13.92
CA ARG A 57 -21.25 -4.00 13.84
C ARG A 57 -21.77 -4.08 12.41
N PHE A 58 -21.02 -3.54 11.48
CA PHE A 58 -21.36 -3.60 10.06
C PHE A 58 -21.37 -5.04 9.54
N PHE A 59 -20.39 -5.86 9.88
CA PHE A 59 -20.36 -7.28 9.48
C PHE A 59 -21.53 -8.09 10.06
N GLN A 60 -22.00 -7.73 11.26
CA GLN A 60 -23.17 -8.39 11.87
C GLN A 60 -24.49 -7.97 11.21
N ARG A 61 -24.56 -6.77 10.64
CA ARG A 61 -25.77 -6.21 10.03
C ARG A 61 -25.44 -5.50 8.71
N PRO A 62 -24.98 -6.23 7.69
CA PRO A 62 -24.57 -5.62 6.43
C PRO A 62 -25.72 -5.00 5.64
N GLN A 63 -26.98 -5.29 6.03
CA GLN A 63 -28.18 -4.69 5.41
C GLN A 63 -28.60 -3.37 6.05
N ASP A 64 -27.94 -2.92 7.12
CA ASP A 64 -28.22 -1.63 7.75
C ASP A 64 -27.69 -0.48 6.89
N GLU A 65 -28.58 0.13 6.12
CA GLU A 65 -28.24 1.19 5.17
C GLU A 65 -27.61 2.42 5.84
N SER A 66 -28.06 2.77 7.04
CA SER A 66 -27.50 3.90 7.79
C SER A 66 -26.05 3.66 8.21
N MET A 67 -25.78 2.47 8.71
CA MET A 67 -24.43 2.05 9.11
C MET A 67 -23.50 1.92 7.91
N GLU A 68 -23.98 1.34 6.83
CA GLU A 68 -23.25 1.24 5.56
C GLU A 68 -22.85 2.62 5.03
N LYS A 69 -23.80 3.55 5.01
CA LYS A 69 -23.58 4.93 4.57
C LYS A 69 -22.56 5.66 5.43
N ASP A 70 -22.64 5.54 6.75
CA ASP A 70 -21.72 6.19 7.68
C ASP A 70 -20.30 5.64 7.54
N LEU A 71 -20.17 4.31 7.44
CA LEU A 71 -18.89 3.65 7.26
C LEU A 71 -18.27 3.99 5.90
N ARG A 72 -19.05 3.96 4.83
CA ARG A 72 -18.61 4.34 3.49
C ARG A 72 -18.18 5.81 3.42
N SER A 73 -18.90 6.71 4.07
CA SER A 73 -18.55 8.12 4.15
C SER A 73 -17.23 8.33 4.90
N TRP A 74 -17.01 7.62 5.99
CA TRP A 74 -15.76 7.70 6.74
C TRP A 74 -14.58 7.14 5.93
N LEU A 75 -14.74 5.99 5.31
CA LEU A 75 -13.73 5.41 4.43
C LEU A 75 -13.43 6.30 3.22
N GLY A 76 -14.43 6.97 2.66
CA GLY A 76 -14.25 7.94 1.58
C GLY A 76 -13.38 9.11 1.99
N ARG A 77 -13.56 9.65 3.19
CA ARG A 77 -12.69 10.71 3.73
C ARG A 77 -11.25 10.23 3.93
N VAL A 78 -11.07 9.00 4.41
CA VAL A 78 -9.74 8.39 4.55
C VAL A 78 -9.09 8.20 3.18
N GLN A 79 -9.85 7.72 2.20
CA GLN A 79 -9.40 7.55 0.82
C GLN A 79 -8.87 8.86 0.23
N GLU A 80 -9.61 9.94 0.37
CA GLU A 80 -9.20 11.27 -0.10
C GLU A 80 -7.97 11.80 0.63
N SER A 81 -7.96 11.69 1.97
CA SER A 81 -6.89 12.23 2.80
C SER A 81 -5.54 11.57 2.55
N TYR A 82 -5.53 10.27 2.31
CA TYR A 82 -4.30 9.49 2.08
C TYR A 82 -4.08 9.14 0.60
N GLN A 83 -4.95 9.59 -0.29
CA GLN A 83 -4.87 9.37 -1.74
C GLN A 83 -4.85 7.88 -2.14
N TYR A 84 -5.61 7.05 -1.43
CA TYR A 84 -5.84 5.68 -1.87
C TYR A 84 -6.81 5.68 -3.06
N ASP A 85 -6.54 4.87 -4.06
CA ASP A 85 -7.45 4.73 -5.20
C ASP A 85 -8.53 3.67 -4.96
N ARG A 86 -8.33 2.81 -3.95
CA ARG A 86 -9.30 1.79 -3.58
C ARG A 86 -9.14 1.39 -2.13
N ILE A 87 -10.25 1.23 -1.42
CA ILE A 87 -10.31 0.63 -0.08
C ILE A 87 -11.30 -0.53 -0.13
N VAL A 88 -10.90 -1.69 0.36
CA VAL A 88 -11.77 -2.88 0.45
C VAL A 88 -11.82 -3.37 1.88
N LEU A 89 -13.03 -3.66 2.35
CA LEU A 89 -13.29 -4.18 3.68
C LEU A 89 -13.70 -5.65 3.59
N PHE A 90 -12.91 -6.52 4.21
CA PHE A 90 -13.15 -7.97 4.28
C PHE A 90 -13.60 -8.37 5.67
N ASP A 91 -14.51 -9.32 5.76
CA ASP A 91 -14.89 -9.95 7.02
C ASP A 91 -13.88 -11.04 7.44
N ALA A 92 -14.13 -11.68 8.58
CA ALA A 92 -13.27 -12.73 9.14
C ALA A 92 -13.14 -13.97 8.23
N SER A 93 -14.09 -14.21 7.32
CA SER A 93 -14.01 -15.30 6.35
C SER A 93 -13.18 -14.93 5.10
N GLY A 94 -12.84 -13.65 4.96
CA GLY A 94 -12.16 -13.10 3.80
C GLY A 94 -13.11 -12.69 2.67
N GLU A 95 -14.42 -12.61 2.94
CA GLU A 95 -15.41 -12.09 1.99
C GLU A 95 -15.40 -10.55 2.01
N ALA A 96 -15.43 -9.94 0.83
CA ALA A 96 -15.49 -8.49 0.70
C ALA A 96 -16.93 -7.98 0.88
N HIS A 97 -17.13 -7.06 1.82
CA HIS A 97 -18.43 -6.47 2.14
C HIS A 97 -18.56 -5.03 1.67
N MET A 98 -17.47 -4.31 1.52
CA MET A 98 -17.49 -2.92 1.06
C MET A 98 -16.28 -2.63 0.20
N ILE A 99 -16.52 -1.95 -0.91
CA ILE A 99 -15.49 -1.45 -1.82
C ILE A 99 -15.73 0.04 -2.01
N VAL A 100 -14.72 0.85 -1.68
CA VAL A 100 -14.71 2.28 -1.94
C VAL A 100 -13.69 2.54 -3.05
N ALA A 101 -14.16 2.82 -4.24
CA ALA A 101 -13.33 3.03 -5.42
C ALA A 101 -14.16 3.64 -6.55
N ASP A 102 -13.48 4.27 -7.49
CA ASP A 102 -14.09 4.81 -8.71
C ASP A 102 -14.28 3.73 -9.80
N THR A 103 -13.69 2.57 -9.62
CA THR A 103 -13.73 1.45 -10.56
C THR A 103 -14.43 0.23 -9.96
N LYS A 104 -15.12 -0.53 -10.82
CA LYS A 104 -15.82 -1.78 -10.45
C LYS A 104 -14.99 -3.03 -10.79
N GLU A 105 -13.67 -2.94 -10.72
CA GLU A 105 -12.83 -4.12 -10.97
C GLU A 105 -13.12 -5.25 -9.99
N PRO A 106 -13.27 -6.51 -10.45
CA PRO A 106 -13.45 -7.64 -9.56
C PRO A 106 -12.19 -7.89 -8.74
N LEU A 107 -12.37 -8.42 -7.54
CA LEU A 107 -11.27 -8.84 -6.68
C LEU A 107 -10.73 -10.19 -7.15
N SER A 108 -9.40 -10.29 -7.26
CA SER A 108 -8.76 -11.56 -7.61
C SER A 108 -8.74 -12.52 -6.41
N SER A 109 -8.65 -13.81 -6.69
CA SER A 109 -8.46 -14.84 -5.66
C SER A 109 -7.18 -14.60 -4.84
N ALA A 110 -6.12 -14.08 -5.47
CA ALA A 110 -4.88 -13.70 -4.79
C ALA A 110 -5.10 -12.58 -3.75
N THR A 111 -5.97 -11.61 -4.05
CA THR A 111 -6.33 -10.55 -3.10
C THR A 111 -7.05 -11.11 -1.88
N LEU A 112 -8.02 -12.00 -2.08
CA LEU A 112 -8.76 -12.66 -0.99
C LEU A 112 -7.82 -13.54 -0.14
N GLN A 113 -6.90 -14.24 -0.76
CA GLN A 113 -5.90 -15.04 -0.08
C GLN A 113 -4.97 -14.19 0.78
N LYS A 114 -4.51 -13.07 0.26
CA LYS A 114 -3.64 -12.14 1.00
C LYS A 114 -4.33 -11.53 2.21
N ALA A 115 -5.61 -11.21 2.10
CA ALA A 115 -6.42 -10.74 3.23
C ALA A 115 -6.47 -11.79 4.35
N ARG A 116 -6.68 -13.06 4.01
CA ARG A 116 -6.68 -14.17 4.99
C ARG A 116 -5.32 -14.36 5.64
N GLU A 117 -4.24 -14.29 4.89
CA GLU A 117 -2.86 -14.40 5.41
C GLU A 117 -2.56 -13.30 6.44
N VAL A 118 -2.95 -12.06 6.14
CA VAL A 118 -2.76 -10.92 7.03
C VAL A 118 -3.58 -11.06 8.32
N MET A 119 -4.81 -11.53 8.21
CA MET A 119 -5.65 -11.84 9.38
C MET A 119 -5.00 -12.90 10.26
N ALA A 120 -4.52 -13.98 9.67
CA ALA A 120 -3.86 -15.07 10.41
C ALA A 120 -2.57 -14.60 11.09
N ALA A 121 -1.80 -13.72 10.44
CA ALA A 121 -0.56 -13.16 10.99
C ALA A 121 -0.80 -12.11 12.07
N GLY A 122 -1.97 -11.44 12.08
CA GLY A 122 -2.27 -10.34 12.99
C GLY A 122 -1.41 -9.10 12.80
N LYS A 123 -0.78 -8.95 11.62
CA LYS A 123 0.13 -7.86 11.28
C LYS A 123 -0.16 -7.31 9.90
N SER A 124 -0.04 -5.98 9.76
CA SER A 124 -0.13 -5.32 8.46
C SER A 124 1.00 -5.76 7.53
N ALA A 125 0.71 -5.85 6.25
CA ALA A 125 1.68 -6.23 5.23
C ALA A 125 1.59 -5.30 4.02
N PHE A 126 2.76 -4.96 3.48
CA PHE A 126 2.88 -4.27 2.21
C PHE A 126 2.99 -5.31 1.09
N ASP A 127 2.16 -5.18 0.06
CA ASP A 127 2.19 -6.04 -1.12
C ASP A 127 2.65 -5.21 -2.31
N ASP A 128 3.91 -5.43 -2.69
CA ASP A 128 4.62 -4.61 -3.68
C ASP A 128 4.16 -4.88 -5.11
N PHE A 129 4.07 -3.83 -5.90
CA PHE A 129 4.04 -3.82 -7.37
C PHE A 129 3.32 -5.00 -8.02
N ARG A 130 2.06 -5.19 -7.69
CA ARG A 130 1.23 -6.18 -8.38
C ARG A 130 0.70 -5.62 -9.69
N ARG A 131 0.96 -6.35 -10.76
CA ARG A 131 0.35 -6.08 -12.05
C ARG A 131 -1.04 -6.69 -12.10
N ASN A 132 -2.04 -5.89 -12.44
CA ASN A 132 -3.38 -6.38 -12.74
C ASN A 132 -3.32 -7.18 -14.06
N GLU A 133 -3.73 -8.43 -14.04
CA GLU A 133 -3.70 -9.33 -15.21
C GLU A 133 -4.65 -8.88 -16.32
N HIS A 134 -5.71 -8.15 -15.98
CA HIS A 134 -6.71 -7.68 -16.96
C HIS A 134 -6.36 -6.32 -17.56
N THR A 135 -5.86 -5.38 -16.76
CA THR A 135 -5.58 -4.00 -17.23
C THR A 135 -4.10 -3.76 -17.50
N GLY A 136 -3.21 -4.61 -17.01
CA GLY A 136 -1.76 -4.40 -17.07
C GLY A 136 -1.25 -3.31 -16.12
N GLU A 137 -2.12 -2.63 -15.39
CA GLU A 137 -1.75 -1.59 -14.45
C GLU A 137 -1.02 -2.16 -13.24
N ILE A 138 -0.08 -1.39 -12.71
CA ILE A 138 0.70 -1.75 -11.53
C ILE A 138 0.14 -0.99 -10.34
N HIS A 139 -0.18 -1.70 -9.27
CA HIS A 139 -0.65 -1.14 -8.02
C HIS A 139 0.21 -1.57 -6.84
N LEU A 140 0.23 -0.73 -5.82
CA LEU A 140 0.80 -1.02 -4.51
C LEU A 140 -0.36 -1.21 -3.54
N ARG A 141 -0.26 -2.20 -2.65
CA ARG A 141 -1.34 -2.50 -1.71
C ARG A 141 -0.79 -2.65 -0.30
N ILE A 142 -1.57 -2.18 0.67
CA ILE A 142 -1.33 -2.41 2.08
C ILE A 142 -2.54 -3.17 2.62
N PHE A 143 -2.30 -4.27 3.32
CA PHE A 143 -3.32 -5.05 4.00
C PHE A 143 -3.18 -4.87 5.50
N VAL A 144 -4.27 -4.52 6.16
CA VAL A 144 -4.31 -4.25 7.59
C VAL A 144 -5.34 -5.18 8.25
N PRO A 145 -4.96 -6.01 9.23
CA PRO A 145 -5.93 -6.82 9.95
C PRO A 145 -6.77 -5.94 10.88
N ILE A 146 -8.07 -6.23 10.95
CA ILE A 146 -8.98 -5.65 11.94
C ILE A 146 -9.03 -6.63 13.10
N LEU A 147 -8.51 -6.22 14.25
CA LEU A 147 -8.39 -7.09 15.42
C LEU A 147 -9.39 -6.67 16.52
N ASP A 148 -9.86 -7.66 17.29
CA ASP A 148 -10.72 -7.42 18.43
C ASP A 148 -9.89 -6.95 19.63
N GLY A 149 -9.86 -5.64 19.83
CA GLY A 149 -9.17 -5.00 20.93
C GLY A 149 -7.74 -4.54 20.67
N PRO A 150 -7.19 -3.68 21.56
CA PRO A 150 -5.90 -3.03 21.36
C PRO A 150 -4.70 -3.97 21.56
N SER A 151 -4.89 -5.11 22.20
CA SER A 151 -3.83 -6.09 22.50
C SER A 151 -3.64 -7.18 21.45
N GLY A 152 -4.36 -7.11 20.33
CA GLY A 152 -4.28 -8.12 19.26
C GLY A 152 -5.13 -9.34 19.54
N GLY A 153 -6.45 -9.16 19.65
CA GLY A 153 -7.43 -10.23 19.77
C GLY A 153 -7.69 -10.99 18.48
N GLN A 154 -8.80 -11.73 18.43
CA GLN A 154 -9.23 -12.48 17.24
C GLN A 154 -9.41 -11.56 16.04
N PRO A 155 -9.05 -12.00 14.82
CA PRO A 155 -9.28 -11.21 13.62
C PRO A 155 -10.78 -11.09 13.34
N LEU A 156 -11.24 -9.85 13.19
CA LEU A 156 -12.62 -9.52 12.79
C LEU A 156 -12.75 -9.38 11.28
N GLY A 157 -11.65 -9.13 10.61
CA GLY A 157 -11.59 -8.88 9.18
C GLY A 157 -10.25 -8.27 8.78
N ALA A 158 -10.24 -7.66 7.61
CA ALA A 158 -9.08 -6.95 7.08
C ALA A 158 -9.50 -5.76 6.20
N VAL A 159 -8.61 -4.81 6.06
CA VAL A 159 -8.73 -3.70 5.12
C VAL A 159 -7.61 -3.81 4.10
N MET A 160 -7.93 -3.67 2.81
CA MET A 160 -6.95 -3.47 1.76
C MET A 160 -6.97 -2.01 1.33
N LEU A 161 -5.80 -1.40 1.31
CA LEU A 161 -5.56 -0.04 0.83
C LEU A 161 -4.73 -0.13 -0.45
N ARG A 162 -5.26 0.38 -1.55
CA ARG A 162 -4.55 0.38 -2.84
C ARG A 162 -4.02 1.77 -3.14
N ILE A 163 -2.79 1.83 -3.59
CA ILE A 163 -2.09 3.05 -3.97
C ILE A 163 -1.75 2.97 -5.45
N ASP A 164 -2.14 4.00 -6.20
CA ASP A 164 -1.72 4.14 -7.59
C ASP A 164 -0.33 4.78 -7.62
N PRO A 165 0.71 4.04 -8.09
CA PRO A 165 2.05 4.59 -8.17
C PRO A 165 2.18 5.77 -9.12
N ASN A 166 1.31 5.89 -10.14
CA ASN A 166 1.31 7.03 -11.05
C ASN A 166 0.92 8.34 -10.35
N THR A 167 0.00 8.28 -9.40
CA THR A 167 -0.46 9.46 -8.66
C THR A 167 0.50 9.85 -7.55
N TYR A 168 1.11 8.90 -6.89
CA TYR A 168 1.85 9.15 -5.65
C TYR A 168 3.35 8.91 -5.75
N LEU A 169 3.78 7.77 -6.28
CA LEU A 169 5.18 7.35 -6.26
C LEU A 169 5.99 7.94 -7.41
N TYR A 170 5.50 7.84 -8.65
CA TYR A 170 6.27 8.29 -9.82
C TYR A 170 6.53 9.80 -9.81
N PRO A 171 5.58 10.69 -9.44
CA PRO A 171 5.89 12.11 -9.27
C PRO A 171 6.94 12.38 -8.19
N TYR A 172 6.94 11.60 -7.11
CA TYR A 172 7.95 11.68 -6.06
C TYR A 172 9.34 11.29 -6.57
N ILE A 173 9.43 10.20 -7.34
CA ILE A 173 10.67 9.72 -7.97
C ILE A 173 11.21 10.70 -9.01
N GLN A 174 10.34 11.33 -9.79
CA GLN A 174 10.73 12.29 -10.83
C GLN A 174 11.36 13.58 -10.30
N ARG A 175 11.12 13.93 -9.05
CA ARG A 175 11.75 15.09 -8.40
C ARG A 175 13.20 14.83 -7.99
N TRP A 176 13.72 13.65 -8.23
CA TRP A 176 15.09 13.34 -7.88
C TRP A 176 16.07 14.02 -8.82
N PRO A 177 17.17 14.58 -8.28
CA PRO A 177 18.15 15.21 -9.11
C PRO A 177 18.74 14.20 -10.10
N THR A 178 18.53 14.44 -11.37
CA THR A 178 19.26 13.72 -12.41
C THR A 178 20.73 14.13 -12.32
N PRO A 179 21.67 13.19 -12.32
CA PRO A 179 23.07 13.56 -12.42
C PRO A 179 23.29 14.31 -13.74
N SER A 180 23.71 15.56 -13.62
CA SER A 180 24.11 16.38 -14.75
C SER A 180 25.49 15.91 -15.27
#